data_1e096daa7e82c7ff16a8ac151a6ed0a5
#
_entry.id   1e096daa7e82c7ff16a8ac151a6ed0a5
#
_cell.length_a   1.000
_cell.length_b   1.000
_cell.length_c   1.000
_cell.angle_alpha   90.00
_cell.angle_beta   90.00
_cell.angle_gamma   90.00
#
_symmetry.space_group_name_H-M   'P 1'
#
loop_
_entity.id
_entity.type
_entity.pdbx_description
1 polymer ?
#
loop_
_entity_poly.entity_id
_entity_poly.type
_entity_poly.pdbx_seq_one_letter_code
_entity_poly.pdbx_strand_id
1 'polypeptide(L)'
;AGLTIVIAMVLFAIIVPIFTKDPNKINDIGLSAPSAQHWLGTTQSGQDVFTQLGYSVRGSLIIGFAVGFIATALSFIFGVLGTYIGGIWDDLFSLITNIMLVIPGLPLTIVISALMPSKGTMMLVIVISITAWAGGARVLRAQTLSMRGRDYVLAAKIAGERPWRVITVEILPNLLPVMGSQFVFSVIMAILSESSLSFIGLGSTQSFSLGTMLYYAQNGSALNTGAWWWFLPPGLMIAIIGAGLSFINFSIDEVINPRLRKPTKKSKGRKG
;
A
#
# COMPACT_ATOMS: atom_id res chain seq x y z
N ALA A 1 -2.56 -18.18 4.25
CA ALA A 1 -1.46 -17.54 5.00
C ALA A 1 -1.52 -15.99 4.91
N GLY A 2 -1.47 -15.39 3.71
CA GLY A 2 -1.46 -13.93 3.56
C GLY A 2 -2.67 -13.22 4.18
N LEU A 3 -3.87 -13.69 3.88
CA LEU A 3 -5.11 -13.13 4.43
C LEU A 3 -5.13 -13.20 5.97
N THR A 4 -4.67 -14.30 6.55
CA THR A 4 -4.59 -14.46 8.02
C THR A 4 -3.67 -13.42 8.64
N ILE A 5 -2.50 -13.17 8.03
CA ILE A 5 -1.54 -12.15 8.50
C ILE A 5 -2.17 -10.77 8.43
N VAL A 6 -2.77 -10.39 7.29
CA VAL A 6 -3.38 -9.07 7.12
C VAL A 6 -4.55 -8.87 8.08
N ILE A 7 -5.42 -9.87 8.25
CA ILE A 7 -6.50 -9.80 9.23
C ILE A 7 -5.94 -9.63 10.66
N ALA A 8 -4.91 -10.39 11.03
CA ALA A 8 -4.27 -10.24 12.33
C ALA A 8 -3.70 -8.83 12.54
N MET A 9 -3.08 -8.24 11.52
CA MET A 9 -2.55 -6.87 11.59
C MET A 9 -3.66 -5.82 11.70
N VAL A 10 -4.76 -6.00 10.96
CA VAL A 10 -5.95 -5.12 11.06
C VAL A 10 -6.59 -5.23 12.45
N LEU A 11 -6.74 -6.45 12.96
CA LEU A 11 -7.24 -6.67 14.32
C LEU A 11 -6.32 -6.04 15.37
N PHE A 12 -5.02 -6.19 15.24
CA PHE A 12 -4.03 -5.54 16.11
C PHE A 12 -4.18 -4.01 16.08
N ALA A 13 -4.32 -3.43 14.88
CA ALA A 13 -4.51 -1.99 14.68
C ALA A 13 -5.83 -1.44 15.25
N ILE A 14 -6.83 -2.29 15.43
CA ILE A 14 -8.13 -1.90 16.01
C ILE A 14 -8.14 -2.18 17.52
N ILE A 15 -7.71 -3.36 17.93
CA ILE A 15 -7.83 -3.83 19.31
C ILE A 15 -6.88 -3.05 20.25
N VAL A 16 -5.61 -2.90 19.87
CA VAL A 16 -4.63 -2.25 20.74
C VAL A 16 -5.04 -0.82 21.11
N PRO A 17 -5.42 0.07 20.15
CA PRO A 17 -5.89 1.42 20.49
C PRO A 17 -7.15 1.47 21.37
N ILE A 18 -8.00 0.43 21.35
CA ILE A 18 -9.21 0.37 22.21
C ILE A 18 -8.85 0.03 23.66
N PHE A 19 -7.92 -0.89 23.86
CA PHE A 19 -7.56 -1.40 25.17
C PHE A 19 -6.39 -0.64 25.83
N THR A 20 -5.61 0.10 25.06
CA THR A 20 -4.49 0.88 25.58
C THR A 20 -4.89 2.34 25.79
N LYS A 21 -4.14 2.99 26.69
CA LYS A 21 -4.34 4.40 27.02
C LYS A 21 -3.76 5.32 25.92
N ASP A 22 -3.74 6.62 26.19
CA ASP A 22 -3.16 7.63 25.32
C ASP A 22 -1.70 7.29 24.94
N PRO A 23 -1.37 7.16 23.65
CA PRO A 23 -0.02 6.84 23.18
C PRO A 23 1.01 7.96 23.47
N ASN A 24 0.52 9.17 23.78
CA ASN A 24 1.35 10.31 24.19
C ASN A 24 1.59 10.38 25.69
N LYS A 25 0.97 9.49 26.48
CA LYS A 25 1.12 9.52 27.93
C LYS A 25 2.57 9.29 28.32
N ILE A 26 3.17 10.29 28.93
CA ILE A 26 4.52 10.26 29.48
C ILE A 26 4.47 9.64 30.87
N ASN A 27 5.37 8.70 31.15
CA ASN A 27 5.61 8.14 32.47
C ASN A 27 6.99 8.63 32.97
N ASP A 28 7.11 8.85 34.27
CA ASP A 28 8.36 9.38 34.87
C ASP A 28 9.55 8.40 34.86
N ILE A 29 9.35 7.22 34.24
CA ILE A 29 10.33 6.12 34.21
C ILE A 29 11.43 6.38 33.14
N GLY A 30 11.19 7.24 32.14
CA GLY A 30 12.10 7.45 30.99
C GLY A 30 12.27 6.17 30.15
N LEU A 31 13.45 5.98 29.56
CA LEU A 31 13.77 4.79 28.76
C LEU A 31 13.91 3.56 29.65
N SER A 32 13.02 2.59 29.48
CA SER A 32 13.01 1.34 30.25
C SER A 32 12.81 0.11 29.36
N ALA A 33 13.51 -0.96 29.67
CA ALA A 33 13.40 -2.25 28.97
C ALA A 33 12.01 -2.89 29.15
N PRO A 34 11.64 -3.85 28.31
CA PRO A 34 10.39 -4.61 28.43
C PRO A 34 10.17 -5.17 29.84
N SER A 35 8.95 -4.98 30.36
CA SER A 35 8.53 -5.39 31.70
C SER A 35 7.07 -5.86 31.70
N ALA A 36 6.59 -6.39 32.81
CA ALA A 36 5.18 -6.79 32.96
C ALA A 36 4.20 -5.62 32.86
N GLN A 37 4.64 -4.38 33.13
CA GLN A 37 3.84 -3.16 33.03
C GLN A 37 3.93 -2.53 31.64
N HIS A 38 5.08 -2.69 30.97
CA HIS A 38 5.37 -2.18 29.62
C HIS A 38 5.93 -3.32 28.76
N TRP A 39 5.07 -4.04 28.08
CA TRP A 39 5.41 -5.27 27.34
C TRP A 39 6.52 -5.10 26.30
N LEU A 40 6.55 -3.97 25.63
CA LEU A 40 7.63 -3.60 24.71
C LEU A 40 8.48 -2.43 25.27
N GLY A 41 8.55 -2.28 26.58
CA GLY A 41 9.33 -1.20 27.19
C GLY A 41 8.76 0.20 26.90
N THR A 42 9.58 1.21 27.17
CA THR A 42 9.24 2.62 27.01
C THR A 42 10.23 3.35 26.09
N THR A 43 9.77 4.46 25.52
CA THR A 43 10.60 5.39 24.74
C THR A 43 11.47 6.23 25.69
N GLN A 44 12.38 7.04 25.12
CA GLN A 44 13.19 7.98 25.89
C GLN A 44 12.34 8.96 26.74
N SER A 45 11.15 9.34 26.25
CA SER A 45 10.19 10.19 26.95
C SER A 45 9.29 9.42 27.93
N GLY A 46 9.51 8.12 28.15
CA GLY A 46 8.70 7.29 29.04
C GLY A 46 7.34 6.85 28.45
N GLN A 47 7.12 6.99 27.17
CA GLN A 47 5.88 6.57 26.49
C GLN A 47 5.91 5.06 26.22
N ASP A 48 4.76 4.39 26.32
CA ASP A 48 4.63 2.94 26.12
C ASP A 48 4.76 2.55 24.64
N VAL A 49 5.79 1.75 24.32
CA VAL A 49 6.11 1.33 22.95
C VAL A 49 5.03 0.44 22.35
N PHE A 50 4.41 -0.46 23.15
CA PHE A 50 3.34 -1.33 22.67
C PHE A 50 2.09 -0.54 22.25
N THR A 51 1.71 0.43 23.08
CA THR A 51 0.62 1.35 22.76
C THR A 51 0.89 2.13 21.47
N GLN A 52 2.07 2.75 21.37
CA GLN A 52 2.46 3.48 20.16
C GLN A 52 2.48 2.59 18.91
N LEU A 53 2.92 1.34 19.05
CA LEU A 53 2.96 0.38 17.94
C LEU A 53 1.55 0.11 17.38
N GLY A 54 0.55 -0.08 18.24
CA GLY A 54 -0.84 -0.27 17.82
C GLY A 54 -1.39 0.91 17.01
N TYR A 55 -1.20 2.13 17.52
CA TYR A 55 -1.59 3.35 16.81
C TYR A 55 -0.80 3.53 15.50
N SER A 56 0.48 3.18 15.49
CA SER A 56 1.36 3.31 14.33
C SER A 56 0.98 2.33 13.22
N VAL A 57 0.66 1.08 13.54
CA VAL A 57 0.15 0.09 12.58
C VAL A 57 -1.16 0.59 11.96
N ARG A 58 -2.07 1.12 12.80
CA ARG A 58 -3.33 1.70 12.32
C ARG A 58 -3.09 2.86 11.35
N GLY A 59 -2.21 3.80 11.70
CA GLY A 59 -1.88 4.95 10.86
C GLY A 59 -1.29 4.54 9.51
N SER A 60 -0.29 3.66 9.50
CA SER A 60 0.33 3.17 8.27
C SER A 60 -0.64 2.38 7.39
N LEU A 61 -1.54 1.57 7.97
CA LEU A 61 -2.57 0.87 7.20
C LEU A 61 -3.56 1.84 6.57
N ILE A 62 -4.05 2.85 7.29
CA ILE A 62 -4.95 3.88 6.75
C ILE A 62 -4.30 4.60 5.57
N ILE A 63 -3.05 5.03 5.71
CA ILE A 63 -2.31 5.69 4.63
C ILE A 63 -2.15 4.75 3.44
N GLY A 64 -1.70 3.52 3.69
CA GLY A 64 -1.48 2.52 2.65
C GLY A 64 -2.73 2.22 1.83
N PHE A 65 -3.86 1.97 2.49
CA PHE A 65 -5.14 1.69 1.82
C PHE A 65 -5.69 2.92 1.09
N ALA A 66 -5.60 4.12 1.67
CA ALA A 66 -6.03 5.35 1.03
C ALA A 66 -5.23 5.63 -0.26
N VAL A 67 -3.91 5.54 -0.19
CA VAL A 67 -3.03 5.69 -1.36
C VAL A 67 -3.31 4.59 -2.39
N GLY A 68 -3.42 3.33 -1.96
CA GLY A 68 -3.71 2.21 -2.86
C GLY A 68 -5.00 2.43 -3.65
N PHE A 69 -6.06 2.90 -2.98
CA PHE A 69 -7.33 3.21 -3.62
C PHE A 69 -7.20 4.36 -4.64
N ILE A 70 -6.59 5.48 -4.25
CA ILE A 70 -6.42 6.65 -5.13
C ILE A 70 -5.51 6.30 -6.32
N ALA A 71 -4.39 5.63 -6.08
CA ALA A 71 -3.46 5.24 -7.14
C ALA A 71 -4.11 4.27 -8.13
N THR A 72 -4.92 3.30 -7.66
CA THR A 72 -5.65 2.38 -8.53
C THR A 72 -6.74 3.10 -9.33
N ALA A 73 -7.44 4.05 -8.72
CA ALA A 73 -8.43 4.87 -9.42
C ALA A 73 -7.78 5.74 -10.52
N LEU A 74 -6.66 6.38 -10.21
CA LEU A 74 -5.88 7.13 -11.21
C LEU A 74 -5.36 6.20 -12.32
N SER A 75 -4.86 5.02 -11.96
CA SER A 75 -4.42 4.01 -12.93
C SER A 75 -5.54 3.59 -13.87
N PHE A 76 -6.76 3.44 -13.37
CA PHE A 76 -7.93 3.16 -14.18
C PHE A 76 -8.26 4.31 -15.15
N ILE A 77 -8.28 5.54 -14.65
CA ILE A 77 -8.56 6.73 -15.46
C ILE A 77 -7.55 6.85 -16.60
N PHE A 78 -6.26 6.86 -16.29
CA PHE A 78 -5.21 7.06 -17.29
C PHE A 78 -4.96 5.83 -18.17
N GLY A 79 -5.08 4.62 -17.61
CA GLY A 79 -4.80 3.38 -18.31
C GLY A 79 -5.99 2.81 -19.09
N VAL A 80 -7.23 2.95 -18.58
CA VAL A 80 -8.40 2.33 -19.19
C VAL A 80 -9.21 3.34 -20.02
N LEU A 81 -9.62 4.46 -19.41
CA LEU A 81 -10.50 5.42 -20.08
C LEU A 81 -9.84 6.03 -21.32
N GLY A 82 -8.62 6.56 -21.18
CA GLY A 82 -7.89 7.15 -22.30
C GLY A 82 -7.67 6.16 -23.45
N THR A 83 -7.26 4.95 -23.09
CA THR A 83 -6.99 3.89 -24.07
C THR A 83 -8.25 3.39 -24.77
N TYR A 84 -9.38 3.30 -24.07
CA TYR A 84 -10.64 2.90 -24.68
C TYR A 84 -11.17 3.97 -25.65
N ILE A 85 -11.10 5.25 -25.28
CA ILE A 85 -11.50 6.38 -26.14
C ILE A 85 -10.60 6.44 -27.38
N GLY A 86 -9.28 6.28 -27.19
CA GLY A 86 -8.29 6.32 -28.27
C GLY A 86 -7.96 7.72 -28.77
N GLY A 87 -7.22 7.79 -29.90
CA GLY A 87 -6.83 9.06 -30.50
C GLY A 87 -5.98 9.94 -29.57
N ILE A 88 -6.18 11.24 -29.63
CA ILE A 88 -5.41 12.24 -28.90
C ILE A 88 -5.45 12.04 -27.37
N TRP A 89 -6.54 11.47 -26.83
CA TRP A 89 -6.66 11.19 -25.39
C TRP A 89 -5.75 10.04 -24.95
N ASP A 90 -5.62 8.98 -25.77
CA ASP A 90 -4.68 7.88 -25.49
C ASP A 90 -3.24 8.39 -25.56
N ASP A 91 -2.92 9.23 -26.55
CA ASP A 91 -1.59 9.81 -26.72
C ASP A 91 -1.23 10.72 -25.55
N LEU A 92 -2.13 11.61 -25.13
CA LEU A 92 -1.93 12.53 -24.03
C LEU A 92 -1.75 11.78 -22.69
N PHE A 93 -2.62 10.83 -22.37
CA PHE A 93 -2.55 10.06 -21.12
C PHE A 93 -1.31 9.15 -21.10
N SER A 94 -0.96 8.58 -22.26
CA SER A 94 0.28 7.81 -22.39
C SER A 94 1.52 8.69 -22.20
N LEU A 95 1.52 9.90 -22.75
CA LEU A 95 2.62 10.87 -22.57
C LEU A 95 2.80 11.21 -21.08
N ILE A 96 1.72 11.58 -20.37
CA ILE A 96 1.76 11.91 -18.94
C ILE A 96 2.27 10.70 -18.14
N THR A 97 1.74 9.51 -18.43
CA THR A 97 2.16 8.28 -17.75
C THR A 97 3.66 8.00 -17.98
N ASN A 98 4.15 8.19 -19.20
CA ASN A 98 5.55 7.97 -19.52
C ASN A 98 6.47 8.98 -18.81
N ILE A 99 6.07 10.26 -18.76
CA ILE A 99 6.80 11.31 -18.02
C ILE A 99 6.90 10.90 -16.54
N MET A 100 5.79 10.52 -15.92
CA MET A 100 5.77 10.12 -14.51
C MET A 100 6.62 8.88 -14.22
N LEU A 101 6.77 7.96 -15.18
CA LEU A 101 7.59 6.75 -15.01
C LEU A 101 9.09 6.98 -15.22
N VAL A 102 9.48 8.04 -15.94
CA VAL A 102 10.91 8.40 -16.12
C VAL A 102 11.45 9.07 -14.86
N ILE A 103 10.60 9.83 -14.15
CA ILE A 103 11.01 10.52 -12.94
C ILE A 103 11.13 9.50 -11.80
N PRO A 104 12.26 9.41 -11.09
CA PRO A 104 12.41 8.50 -9.95
C PRO A 104 11.39 8.83 -8.85
N GLY A 105 10.53 7.87 -8.50
CA GLY A 105 9.37 8.10 -7.61
C GLY A 105 9.73 8.62 -6.23
N LEU A 106 10.70 8.01 -5.52
CA LEU A 106 11.11 8.46 -4.17
C LEU A 106 11.70 9.87 -4.17
N PRO A 107 12.67 10.24 -5.03
CA PRO A 107 13.15 11.62 -5.13
C PRO A 107 12.03 12.63 -5.41
N LEU A 108 11.12 12.30 -6.32
CA LEU A 108 9.97 13.18 -6.62
C LEU A 108 9.08 13.38 -5.39
N THR A 109 8.77 12.31 -4.67
CA THR A 109 7.96 12.35 -3.45
C THR A 109 8.63 13.20 -2.37
N ILE A 110 9.96 13.07 -2.19
CA ILE A 110 10.76 13.86 -1.24
C ILE A 110 10.67 15.36 -1.58
N VAL A 111 10.91 15.71 -2.85
CA VAL A 111 10.88 17.11 -3.28
C VAL A 111 9.49 17.72 -3.09
N ILE A 112 8.43 17.03 -3.52
CA ILE A 112 7.06 17.52 -3.34
C ILE A 112 6.74 17.66 -1.85
N SER A 113 7.07 16.66 -1.02
CA SER A 113 6.82 16.69 0.43
C SER A 113 7.56 17.83 1.12
N ALA A 114 8.79 18.13 0.69
CA ALA A 114 9.59 19.23 1.26
C ALA A 114 8.99 20.60 0.94
N LEU A 115 8.35 20.75 -0.22
CA LEU A 115 7.72 22.01 -0.67
C LEU A 115 6.32 22.24 -0.08
N MET A 116 5.70 21.21 0.51
CA MET A 116 4.36 21.35 1.08
C MET A 116 4.37 22.20 2.36
N PRO A 117 3.45 23.18 2.49
CA PRO A 117 3.41 24.10 3.63
C PRO A 117 2.96 23.43 4.93
N SER A 118 2.17 22.36 4.83
CA SER A 118 1.67 21.60 5.99
C SER A 118 2.15 20.16 5.92
N LYS A 119 2.70 19.66 7.02
CA LYS A 119 3.08 18.26 7.17
C LYS A 119 1.99 17.52 7.92
N GLY A 120 1.41 16.50 7.30
CA GLY A 120 0.31 15.73 7.89
C GLY A 120 0.02 14.45 7.09
N THR A 121 -0.82 13.58 7.65
CA THR A 121 -1.23 12.33 7.02
C THR A 121 -1.86 12.56 5.63
N MET A 122 -2.71 13.57 5.49
CA MET A 122 -3.36 13.88 4.22
C MET A 122 -2.35 14.30 3.15
N MET A 123 -1.34 15.09 3.51
CA MET A 123 -0.26 15.47 2.60
C MET A 123 0.48 14.24 2.09
N LEU A 124 0.86 13.31 2.97
CA LEU A 124 1.51 12.07 2.59
C LEU A 124 0.65 11.24 1.62
N VAL A 125 -0.65 11.10 1.92
CA VAL A 125 -1.60 10.39 1.05
C VAL A 125 -1.62 11.01 -0.34
N ILE A 126 -1.76 12.33 -0.44
CA ILE A 126 -1.83 13.03 -1.73
C ILE A 126 -0.51 12.86 -2.51
N VAL A 127 0.62 13.15 -1.87
CA VAL A 127 1.93 13.16 -2.54
C VAL A 127 2.30 11.77 -3.03
N ILE A 128 2.10 10.74 -2.20
CA ILE A 128 2.40 9.35 -2.59
C ILE A 128 1.43 8.89 -3.68
N SER A 129 0.14 9.26 -3.60
CA SER A 129 -0.84 8.87 -4.63
C SER A 129 -0.52 9.45 -6.00
N ILE A 130 -0.08 10.72 -6.04
CA ILE A 130 0.29 11.39 -7.32
C ILE A 130 1.49 10.70 -7.98
N THR A 131 2.37 10.07 -7.22
CA THR A 131 3.58 9.45 -7.77
C THR A 131 3.43 7.95 -8.02
N ALA A 132 2.47 7.26 -7.37
CA ALA A 132 2.39 5.81 -7.36
C ALA A 132 1.53 5.19 -8.49
N TRP A 133 0.68 5.95 -9.17
CA TRP A 133 -0.34 5.43 -10.11
C TRP A 133 0.21 5.02 -11.48
N ALA A 134 1.32 5.63 -11.95
CA ALA A 134 1.75 5.53 -13.34
C ALA A 134 2.12 4.10 -13.78
N GLY A 135 2.71 3.29 -12.88
CA GLY A 135 3.01 1.89 -13.13
C GLY A 135 1.76 1.06 -13.39
N GLY A 136 0.74 1.22 -12.54
CA GLY A 136 -0.55 0.58 -12.70
C GLY A 136 -1.27 1.01 -13.98
N ALA A 137 -1.22 2.30 -14.32
CA ALA A 137 -1.81 2.82 -15.56
C ALA A 137 -1.19 2.16 -16.81
N ARG A 138 0.13 1.97 -16.83
CA ARG A 138 0.79 1.28 -17.96
C ARG A 138 0.32 -0.17 -18.10
N VAL A 139 0.18 -0.89 -17.00
CA VAL A 139 -0.31 -2.29 -17.00
C VAL A 139 -1.77 -2.33 -17.49
N LEU A 140 -2.64 -1.49 -16.93
CA LEU A 140 -4.04 -1.44 -17.31
C LEU A 140 -4.24 -0.99 -18.78
N ARG A 141 -3.39 -0.07 -19.27
CA ARG A 141 -3.37 0.32 -20.68
C ARG A 141 -3.08 -0.88 -21.58
N ALA A 142 -2.04 -1.65 -21.29
CA ALA A 142 -1.68 -2.83 -22.09
C ALA A 142 -2.81 -3.87 -22.12
N GLN A 143 -3.46 -4.11 -20.98
CA GLN A 143 -4.61 -5.01 -20.90
C GLN A 143 -5.81 -4.48 -21.68
N THR A 144 -6.11 -3.19 -21.57
CA THR A 144 -7.23 -2.55 -22.29
C THR A 144 -7.03 -2.61 -23.82
N LEU A 145 -5.79 -2.38 -24.29
CA LEU A 145 -5.46 -2.52 -25.71
C LEU A 145 -5.73 -3.95 -26.22
N SER A 146 -5.34 -4.95 -25.44
CA SER A 146 -5.60 -6.36 -25.77
C SER A 146 -7.09 -6.69 -25.80
N MET A 147 -7.89 -6.10 -24.92
CA MET A 147 -9.34 -6.38 -24.81
C MET A 147 -10.15 -5.59 -25.86
N ARG A 148 -9.73 -4.38 -26.20
CA ARG A 148 -10.46 -3.49 -27.12
C ARG A 148 -10.74 -4.10 -28.49
N GLY A 149 -9.87 -5.02 -28.93
CA GLY A 149 -9.99 -5.74 -30.20
C GLY A 149 -10.70 -7.11 -30.09
N ARG A 150 -11.20 -7.50 -28.93
CA ARG A 150 -11.90 -8.78 -28.77
C ARG A 150 -13.30 -8.75 -29.37
N ASP A 151 -13.74 -9.91 -29.88
CA ASP A 151 -15.01 -10.05 -30.60
C ASP A 151 -16.22 -9.57 -29.80
N TYR A 152 -16.27 -9.86 -28.49
CA TYR A 152 -17.37 -9.42 -27.62
C TYR A 152 -17.43 -7.90 -27.44
N VAL A 153 -16.26 -7.23 -27.39
CA VAL A 153 -16.19 -5.75 -27.32
C VAL A 153 -16.58 -5.13 -28.66
N LEU A 154 -16.15 -5.72 -29.77
CA LEU A 154 -16.53 -5.29 -31.11
C LEU A 154 -18.03 -5.49 -31.37
N ALA A 155 -18.59 -6.63 -30.95
CA ALA A 155 -20.02 -6.89 -31.06
C ALA A 155 -20.85 -5.86 -30.28
N ALA A 156 -20.47 -5.52 -29.05
CA ALA A 156 -21.13 -4.48 -28.26
C ALA A 156 -21.07 -3.12 -28.96
N LYS A 157 -19.95 -2.75 -29.58
CA LYS A 157 -19.80 -1.50 -30.34
C LYS A 157 -20.67 -1.50 -31.56
N ILE A 158 -20.74 -2.61 -32.32
CA ILE A 158 -21.59 -2.74 -33.53
C ILE A 158 -23.07 -2.68 -33.12
N ALA A 159 -23.45 -3.23 -31.98
CA ALA A 159 -24.81 -3.14 -31.44
C ALA A 159 -25.20 -1.70 -30.99
N GLY A 160 -24.27 -0.73 -31.07
CA GLY A 160 -24.54 0.67 -30.74
C GLY A 160 -24.51 0.96 -29.24
N GLU A 161 -23.88 0.07 -28.44
CA GLU A 161 -23.76 0.27 -27.00
C GLU A 161 -22.92 1.51 -26.66
N ARG A 162 -23.35 2.24 -25.61
CA ARG A 162 -22.65 3.44 -25.15
C ARG A 162 -21.24 3.10 -24.63
N PRO A 163 -20.22 3.93 -24.90
CA PRO A 163 -18.85 3.67 -24.47
C PRO A 163 -18.73 3.32 -22.97
N TRP A 164 -19.44 4.04 -22.11
CA TRP A 164 -19.43 3.78 -20.68
C TRP A 164 -19.95 2.37 -20.33
N ARG A 165 -20.99 1.92 -21.01
CA ARG A 165 -21.51 0.56 -20.79
C ARG A 165 -20.53 -0.50 -21.23
N VAL A 166 -19.87 -0.31 -22.36
CA VAL A 166 -18.83 -1.24 -22.82
C VAL A 166 -17.67 -1.30 -21.84
N ILE A 167 -17.23 -0.14 -21.30
CA ILE A 167 -16.17 -0.11 -20.29
C ILE A 167 -16.59 -0.84 -19.02
N THR A 168 -17.79 -0.58 -18.49
CA THR A 168 -18.21 -1.11 -17.19
C THR A 168 -18.67 -2.56 -17.24
N VAL A 169 -19.24 -3.01 -18.36
CA VAL A 169 -19.83 -4.35 -18.48
C VAL A 169 -18.89 -5.34 -19.17
N GLU A 170 -18.16 -4.90 -20.20
CA GLU A 170 -17.33 -5.78 -21.00
C GLU A 170 -15.85 -5.76 -20.59
N ILE A 171 -15.31 -4.58 -20.25
CA ILE A 171 -13.87 -4.41 -19.98
C ILE A 171 -13.57 -4.52 -18.50
N LEU A 172 -14.23 -3.74 -17.66
CA LEU A 172 -13.93 -3.63 -16.22
C LEU A 172 -14.01 -4.97 -15.48
N PRO A 173 -15.03 -5.85 -15.67
CA PRO A 173 -15.07 -7.12 -14.98
C PRO A 173 -13.85 -8.02 -15.26
N ASN A 174 -13.34 -7.95 -16.49
CA ASN A 174 -12.15 -8.70 -16.90
C ASN A 174 -10.84 -8.07 -16.39
N LEU A 175 -10.85 -6.77 -16.05
CA LEU A 175 -9.71 -6.06 -15.44
C LEU A 175 -9.68 -6.15 -13.91
N LEU A 176 -10.80 -6.45 -13.25
CA LEU A 176 -10.89 -6.47 -11.79
C LEU A 176 -9.79 -7.31 -11.11
N PRO A 177 -9.44 -8.52 -11.59
CA PRO A 177 -8.36 -9.28 -10.97
C PRO A 177 -7.00 -8.56 -11.07
N VAL A 178 -6.69 -7.98 -12.24
CA VAL A 178 -5.44 -7.22 -12.45
C VAL A 178 -5.44 -5.94 -11.61
N MET A 179 -6.58 -5.25 -11.53
CA MET A 179 -6.73 -4.07 -10.67
C MET A 179 -6.57 -4.43 -9.19
N GLY A 180 -7.09 -5.58 -8.76
CA GLY A 180 -6.90 -6.10 -7.40
C GLY A 180 -5.43 -6.35 -7.06
N SER A 181 -4.68 -6.99 -7.97
CA SER A 181 -3.24 -7.18 -7.82
C SER A 181 -2.49 -5.84 -7.76
N GLN A 182 -2.82 -4.88 -8.65
CA GLN A 182 -2.24 -3.54 -8.65
C GLN A 182 -2.57 -2.76 -7.37
N PHE A 183 -3.80 -2.88 -6.86
CA PHE A 183 -4.21 -2.27 -5.60
C PHE A 183 -3.35 -2.76 -4.43
N VAL A 184 -3.22 -4.08 -4.27
CA VAL A 184 -2.40 -4.67 -3.19
C VAL A 184 -0.95 -4.24 -3.31
N PHE A 185 -0.39 -4.26 -4.52
CA PHE A 185 0.97 -3.77 -4.77
C PHE A 185 1.14 -2.29 -4.43
N SER A 186 0.16 -1.46 -4.79
CA SER A 186 0.17 -0.02 -4.45
C SER A 186 0.09 0.22 -2.95
N VAL A 187 -0.66 -0.59 -2.20
CA VAL A 187 -0.70 -0.53 -0.73
C VAL A 187 0.67 -0.83 -0.12
N ILE A 188 1.34 -1.89 -0.59
CA ILE A 188 2.69 -2.25 -0.12
C ILE A 188 3.67 -1.09 -0.36
N MET A 189 3.70 -0.60 -1.61
CA MET A 189 4.60 0.50 -1.99
C MET A 189 4.29 1.79 -1.25
N ALA A 190 3.01 2.06 -0.95
CA ALA A 190 2.58 3.21 -0.17
C ALA A 190 3.07 3.16 1.27
N ILE A 191 2.96 2.01 1.95
CA ILE A 191 3.45 1.83 3.32
C ILE A 191 4.98 1.99 3.37
N LEU A 192 5.70 1.43 2.41
CA LEU A 192 7.15 1.57 2.33
C LEU A 192 7.58 3.02 2.06
N SER A 193 6.90 3.70 1.13
CA SER A 193 7.18 5.11 0.80
C SER A 193 6.86 6.04 1.96
N GLU A 194 5.71 5.84 2.61
CA GLU A 194 5.33 6.58 3.83
C GLU A 194 6.38 6.39 4.93
N SER A 195 6.74 5.13 5.20
CA SER A 195 7.72 4.82 6.24
C SER A 195 9.08 5.44 5.94
N SER A 196 9.51 5.44 4.67
CA SER A 196 10.75 6.08 4.24
C SER A 196 10.72 7.60 4.40
N LEU A 197 9.63 8.26 3.97
CA LEU A 197 9.45 9.71 4.10
C LEU A 197 9.37 10.14 5.57
N SER A 198 8.62 9.42 6.37
CA SER A 198 8.46 9.69 7.80
C SER A 198 9.76 9.46 8.55
N PHE A 199 10.53 8.42 8.20
CA PHE A 199 11.84 8.12 8.79
C PHE A 199 12.88 9.24 8.58
N ILE A 200 12.86 9.92 7.43
CA ILE A 200 13.73 11.08 7.16
C ILE A 200 13.15 12.41 7.66
N GLY A 201 12.03 12.37 8.42
CA GLY A 201 11.42 13.56 9.04
C GLY A 201 10.51 14.38 8.13
N LEU A 202 10.15 13.88 6.95
CA LEU A 202 9.19 14.54 6.05
C LEU A 202 7.74 14.14 6.34
N GLY A 203 7.53 13.18 7.23
CA GLY A 203 6.21 12.77 7.71
C GLY A 203 5.61 13.75 8.72
N SER A 204 4.40 13.42 9.19
CA SER A 204 3.76 14.16 10.27
C SER A 204 4.34 13.76 11.62
N THR A 205 4.92 14.71 12.33
CA THR A 205 5.39 14.48 13.72
C THR A 205 4.25 14.37 14.73
N GLN A 206 3.03 14.69 14.34
CA GLN A 206 1.84 14.63 15.20
C GLN A 206 0.98 13.38 14.98
N SER A 207 1.23 12.62 13.92
CA SER A 207 0.50 11.40 13.61
C SER A 207 1.36 10.16 13.85
N PHE A 208 0.71 9.11 14.36
CA PHE A 208 1.37 7.82 14.56
C PHE A 208 1.41 7.05 13.24
N SER A 209 2.61 6.66 12.83
CA SER A 209 2.87 5.68 11.78
C SER A 209 4.11 4.87 12.12
N LEU A 210 4.31 3.74 11.45
CA LEU A 210 5.50 2.91 11.66
C LEU A 210 6.78 3.67 11.30
N GLY A 211 6.71 4.52 10.27
CA GLY A 211 7.83 5.38 9.88
C GLY A 211 8.14 6.47 10.90
N THR A 212 7.12 7.14 11.47
CA THR A 212 7.33 8.14 12.53
C THR A 212 7.88 7.51 13.80
N MET A 213 7.46 6.28 14.13
CA MET A 213 8.00 5.55 15.26
C MET A 213 9.50 5.24 15.09
N LEU A 214 9.92 4.83 13.88
CA LEU A 214 11.34 4.63 13.54
C LEU A 214 12.13 5.96 13.59
N TYR A 215 11.54 7.05 13.12
CA TYR A 215 12.14 8.39 13.20
C TYR A 215 12.44 8.80 14.66
N TYR A 216 11.48 8.63 15.56
CA TYR A 216 11.68 8.94 16.96
C TYR A 216 12.68 8.00 17.65
N ALA A 217 12.68 6.71 17.29
CA ALA A 217 13.67 5.77 17.81
C ALA A 217 15.10 6.15 17.38
N GLN A 218 15.28 6.58 16.13
CA GLN A 218 16.57 7.06 15.64
C GLN A 218 17.02 8.33 16.35
N ASN A 219 16.16 9.34 16.43
CA ASN A 219 16.48 10.62 17.08
C ASN A 219 16.68 10.49 18.59
N GLY A 220 15.99 9.54 19.23
CA GLY A 220 16.18 9.16 20.62
C GLY A 220 17.40 8.28 20.86
N SER A 221 18.25 8.08 19.85
CA SER A 221 19.47 7.28 19.93
C SER A 221 19.24 5.84 20.43
N ALA A 222 18.09 5.24 20.09
CA ALA A 222 17.71 3.89 20.53
C ALA A 222 18.77 2.82 20.18
N LEU A 223 19.42 2.94 19.02
CA LEU A 223 20.50 2.04 18.60
C LEU A 223 21.73 2.16 19.50
N ASN A 224 22.11 3.39 19.87
CA ASN A 224 23.30 3.65 20.70
C ASN A 224 23.10 3.23 22.16
N THR A 225 21.86 3.33 22.66
CA THR A 225 21.48 2.92 24.01
C THR A 225 21.13 1.44 24.12
N GLY A 226 21.14 0.71 23.00
CA GLY A 226 20.76 -0.71 22.95
C GLY A 226 19.26 -0.95 23.15
N ALA A 227 18.41 0.08 22.98
CA ALA A 227 16.95 0.00 23.13
C ALA A 227 16.29 -0.64 21.92
N TRP A 228 16.64 -1.91 21.63
CA TRP A 228 16.11 -2.67 20.49
C TRP A 228 14.59 -2.77 20.47
N TRP A 229 13.94 -2.73 21.62
CA TRP A 229 12.48 -2.79 21.77
C TRP A 229 11.75 -1.57 21.21
N TRP A 230 12.45 -0.49 20.91
CA TRP A 230 11.85 0.72 20.36
C TRP A 230 11.94 0.79 18.84
N PHE A 231 13.02 0.29 18.20
CA PHE A 231 13.16 0.33 16.74
C PHE A 231 12.85 -1.01 16.04
N LEU A 232 13.09 -2.17 16.69
CA LEU A 232 12.87 -3.47 16.07
C LEU A 232 11.37 -3.77 15.80
N PRO A 233 10.44 -3.53 16.74
CA PRO A 233 9.03 -3.82 16.53
C PRO A 233 8.41 -3.09 15.34
N PRO A 234 8.56 -1.76 15.12
CA PRO A 234 8.00 -1.10 13.96
C PRO A 234 8.60 -1.60 12.64
N GLY A 235 9.90 -1.91 12.60
CA GLY A 235 10.54 -2.51 11.43
C GLY A 235 9.98 -3.89 11.10
N LEU A 236 9.79 -4.75 12.10
CA LEU A 236 9.16 -6.06 11.93
C LEU A 236 7.70 -5.95 11.46
N MET A 237 6.92 -5.00 11.98
CA MET A 237 5.54 -4.81 11.55
C MET A 237 5.46 -4.40 10.07
N ILE A 238 6.35 -3.53 9.59
CA ILE A 238 6.44 -3.20 8.16
C ILE A 238 6.71 -4.47 7.34
N ALA A 239 7.67 -5.28 7.76
CA ALA A 239 8.01 -6.52 7.07
C ALA A 239 6.85 -7.55 7.06
N ILE A 240 6.16 -7.72 8.19
CA ILE A 240 5.04 -8.64 8.33
C ILE A 240 3.85 -8.21 7.48
N ILE A 241 3.50 -6.91 7.50
CA ILE A 241 2.42 -6.35 6.67
C ILE A 241 2.77 -6.52 5.18
N GLY A 242 3.99 -6.16 4.79
CA GLY A 242 4.48 -6.33 3.42
C GLY A 242 4.45 -7.78 2.96
N ALA A 243 4.91 -8.73 3.78
CA ALA A 243 4.85 -10.15 3.48
C ALA A 243 3.41 -10.66 3.38
N GLY A 244 2.52 -10.27 4.32
CA GLY A 244 1.11 -10.65 4.30
C GLY A 244 0.39 -10.19 3.02
N LEU A 245 0.59 -8.93 2.65
CA LEU A 245 0.04 -8.36 1.41
C LEU A 245 0.64 -9.02 0.17
N SER A 246 1.95 -9.31 0.16
CA SER A 246 2.60 -10.01 -0.95
C SER A 246 2.05 -11.41 -1.17
N PHE A 247 1.76 -12.16 -0.10
CA PHE A 247 1.10 -13.46 -0.22
C PHE A 247 -0.32 -13.36 -0.79
N ILE A 248 -1.06 -12.29 -0.47
CA ILE A 248 -2.37 -12.02 -1.10
C ILE A 248 -2.17 -11.75 -2.59
N ASN A 249 -1.20 -10.92 -2.94
CA ASN A 249 -0.91 -10.58 -4.33
C ASN A 249 -0.58 -11.83 -5.17
N PHE A 250 0.31 -12.70 -4.68
CA PHE A 250 0.60 -13.97 -5.33
C PHE A 250 -0.64 -14.86 -5.51
N SER A 251 -1.55 -14.87 -4.53
CA SER A 251 -2.80 -15.65 -4.64
C SER A 251 -3.73 -15.06 -5.72
N ILE A 252 -3.78 -13.76 -5.88
CA ILE A 252 -4.54 -13.09 -6.96
C ILE A 252 -3.91 -13.44 -8.32
N ASP A 253 -2.58 -13.39 -8.43
CA ASP A 253 -1.86 -13.71 -9.66
C ASP A 253 -2.07 -15.17 -10.10
N GLU A 254 -2.18 -16.13 -9.18
CA GLU A 254 -2.54 -17.52 -9.46
C GLU A 254 -3.98 -17.67 -10.01
N VAL A 255 -4.88 -16.76 -9.64
CA VAL A 255 -6.24 -16.73 -10.18
C VAL A 255 -6.24 -16.17 -11.60
N ILE A 256 -5.46 -15.10 -11.83
CA ILE A 256 -5.32 -14.44 -13.14
C ILE A 256 -4.64 -15.37 -14.16
N ASN A 257 -3.60 -16.10 -13.73
CA ASN A 257 -2.83 -16.97 -14.59
C ASN A 257 -2.88 -18.44 -14.11
N PRO A 258 -3.85 -19.24 -14.63
CA PRO A 258 -4.01 -20.64 -14.23
C PRO A 258 -2.78 -21.53 -14.47
N ARG A 259 -1.83 -21.09 -15.31
CA ARG A 259 -0.57 -21.83 -15.56
C ARG A 259 0.37 -21.83 -14.34
N LEU A 260 0.17 -20.90 -13.40
CA LEU A 260 0.93 -20.86 -12.15
C LEU A 260 0.41 -21.83 -11.09
N ARG A 261 -0.77 -22.43 -11.30
CA ARG A 261 -1.31 -23.44 -10.39
C ARG A 261 -0.44 -24.69 -10.42
N LYS A 262 0.14 -25.05 -9.27
CA LYS A 262 0.84 -26.32 -9.11
C LYS A 262 -0.13 -27.46 -9.49
N PRO A 263 0.30 -28.45 -10.31
CA PRO A 263 -0.55 -29.60 -10.62
C PRO A 263 -0.93 -30.28 -9.31
N THR A 264 -2.23 -30.34 -9.02
CA THR A 264 -2.76 -31.13 -7.91
C THR A 264 -2.25 -32.54 -8.12
N LYS A 265 -1.50 -33.09 -7.14
CA LYS A 265 -1.15 -34.51 -7.08
C LYS A 265 -2.44 -35.31 -7.18
N LYS A 266 -2.82 -35.73 -8.41
CA LYS A 266 -3.84 -36.75 -8.56
C LYS A 266 -3.37 -37.98 -7.78
N SER A 267 -4.13 -38.30 -6.76
CA SER A 267 -4.04 -39.54 -6.00
C SER A 267 -3.63 -40.70 -6.92
N LYS A 268 -2.39 -41.19 -6.79
CA LYS A 268 -2.03 -42.55 -7.17
C LYS A 268 -2.73 -43.48 -6.19
N GLY A 269 -3.92 -43.91 -6.53
CA GLY A 269 -4.69 -44.79 -5.71
C GLY A 269 -5.89 -45.31 -6.47
N ARG A 270 -5.66 -46.21 -7.45
CA ARG A 270 -6.53 -47.36 -7.77
C ARG A 270 -5.92 -48.11 -8.96
N LYS A 271 -4.97 -48.98 -8.67
CA LYS A 271 -4.77 -50.22 -9.39
C LYS A 271 -4.72 -51.31 -8.35
N GLY A 272 -5.74 -52.00 -8.20
CA GLY A 272 -5.95 -53.29 -7.60
C GLY A 272 -7.01 -54.00 -8.43
#